data_f844b9dfaee3aa7ca2367b93f078b322
#
_entry.id   f844b9dfaee3aa7ca2367b93f078b322
#
_cell.length_a   1.000
_cell.length_b   1.000
_cell.length_c   1.000
_cell.angle_alpha   90.00
_cell.angle_beta   90.00
_cell.angle_gamma   90.00
#
_symmetry.space_group_name_H-M   'P 1'
#
loop_
_entity.id
_entity.type
_entity.pdbx_description
1 polymer ?
#
loop_
_entity_poly.entity_id
_entity_poly.type
_entity_poly.pdbx_seq_one_letter_code
_entity_poly.pdbx_strand_id
1 'polypeptide(L)'
;MKTTNGGARSKVEHQMANLTTYTKPLTREQADKLHALLDAKGMTFETKPYCLYAASRPGLVVLVYEKGPKVVVQGKETEDFVLNTLEPEVLGVAELGYEEVHNPGMFAPHIGVDESGKGDYFGPLVIAGAYVDADVARKLREV
;
A
#
# COMPACT_ATOMS: atom_id res chain seq x y z
N MET A 1 -36.90 9.09 28.87
CA MET A 1 -36.41 7.92 28.09
C MET A 1 -35.21 8.37 27.25
N LYS A 2 -34.00 8.07 27.68
CA LYS A 2 -32.74 8.39 26.97
C LYS A 2 -32.30 7.11 26.26
N THR A 3 -32.33 7.08 24.93
CA THR A 3 -31.73 6.05 24.14
C THR A 3 -30.31 6.48 23.77
N THR A 4 -29.36 5.89 24.43
CA THR A 4 -27.93 5.95 24.13
C THR A 4 -27.62 5.06 22.92
N ASN A 5 -27.33 5.68 21.80
CA ASN A 5 -26.77 4.99 20.64
C ASN A 5 -25.27 5.33 20.57
N GLY A 6 -24.50 4.62 21.36
CA GLY A 6 -23.04 4.70 21.38
C GLY A 6 -22.46 3.32 21.39
N GLY A 7 -21.92 2.84 20.29
CA GLY A 7 -21.25 1.57 20.33
C GLY A 7 -21.00 0.85 19.00
N ALA A 8 -20.49 1.54 17.99
CA ALA A 8 -20.02 0.85 16.78
C ALA A 8 -18.76 1.48 16.15
N ARG A 9 -18.13 2.46 16.79
CA ARG A 9 -16.93 3.13 16.23
C ARG A 9 -15.59 2.74 16.84
N SER A 10 -15.55 1.87 17.84
CA SER A 10 -14.33 1.63 18.62
C SER A 10 -13.63 0.28 18.39
N LYS A 11 -13.94 -0.47 17.33
CA LYS A 11 -13.34 -1.81 17.11
C LYS A 11 -12.49 -1.94 15.85
N VAL A 12 -12.38 -0.91 15.02
CA VAL A 12 -11.57 -0.91 13.80
C VAL A 12 -10.22 -0.21 13.99
N GLU A 13 -10.02 0.49 15.09
CA GLU A 13 -8.84 1.33 15.33
C GLU A 13 -7.60 0.60 15.88
N HIS A 14 -7.57 -0.72 15.96
CA HIS A 14 -6.49 -1.38 16.74
C HIS A 14 -5.73 -2.50 16.04
N GLN A 15 -5.63 -2.53 14.72
CA GLN A 15 -4.82 -3.57 14.04
C GLN A 15 -4.26 -3.16 12.68
N MET A 16 -3.71 -1.94 12.54
CA MET A 16 -2.86 -1.65 11.40
C MET A 16 -1.43 -1.47 11.89
N ALA A 17 -0.56 -2.43 11.56
CA ALA A 17 0.88 -2.23 11.63
C ALA A 17 1.21 -0.97 10.83
N ASN A 18 2.00 -0.03 11.39
CA ASN A 18 2.36 1.24 10.77
C ASN A 18 2.81 1.05 9.32
N LEU A 19 1.93 1.30 8.37
CA LEU A 19 2.25 1.21 6.96
C LEU A 19 3.27 2.30 6.60
N THR A 20 4.51 1.91 6.40
CA THR A 20 5.60 2.84 6.06
C THR A 20 5.89 2.93 4.57
N THR A 21 5.33 2.02 3.78
CA THR A 21 5.50 2.01 2.32
C THR A 21 4.22 1.53 1.65
N TYR A 22 3.77 2.25 0.63
CA TYR A 22 2.60 1.90 -0.18
C TYR A 22 2.91 2.09 -1.66
N THR A 23 2.50 1.15 -2.50
CA THR A 23 2.71 1.20 -3.96
C THR A 23 1.42 0.88 -4.69
N LYS A 24 1.03 1.72 -5.66
CA LYS A 24 -0.15 1.52 -6.49
C LYS A 24 0.10 1.99 -7.92
N PRO A 25 -0.37 1.24 -8.93
CA PRO A 25 -0.42 1.76 -10.31
C PRO A 25 -1.39 2.95 -10.40
N LEU A 26 -1.05 3.92 -11.24
CA LEU A 26 -1.88 5.09 -11.52
C LEU A 26 -2.18 5.19 -13.02
N THR A 27 -3.29 5.83 -13.37
CA THR A 27 -3.46 6.40 -14.70
C THR A 27 -2.71 7.72 -14.82
N ARG A 28 -2.50 8.20 -16.05
CA ARG A 28 -1.87 9.51 -16.27
C ARG A 28 -2.67 10.64 -15.63
N GLU A 29 -3.98 10.61 -15.78
CA GLU A 29 -4.90 11.57 -15.16
C GLU A 29 -4.82 11.58 -13.64
N GLN A 30 -4.72 10.39 -13.02
CA GLN A 30 -4.52 10.27 -11.58
C GLN A 30 -3.17 10.82 -11.12
N ALA A 31 -2.11 10.63 -11.93
CA ALA A 31 -0.80 11.19 -11.64
C ALA A 31 -0.81 12.74 -11.70
N ASP A 32 -1.47 13.32 -12.69
CA ASP A 32 -1.60 14.78 -12.83
C ASP A 32 -2.46 15.37 -11.71
N LYS A 33 -3.55 14.71 -11.35
CA LYS A 33 -4.41 15.09 -10.22
C LYS A 33 -3.64 15.04 -8.90
N LEU A 34 -2.87 13.98 -8.69
CA LEU A 34 -2.01 13.85 -7.49
C LEU A 34 -0.98 14.96 -7.43
N HIS A 35 -0.33 15.32 -8.56
CA HIS A 35 0.62 16.42 -8.61
C HIS A 35 0.01 17.73 -8.12
N ALA A 36 -1.15 18.11 -8.68
CA ALA A 36 -1.85 19.34 -8.28
C ALA A 36 -2.23 19.34 -6.79
N LEU A 37 -2.60 18.19 -6.26
CA LEU A 37 -2.98 18.03 -4.86
C LEU A 37 -1.76 18.15 -3.91
N LEU A 38 -0.62 17.56 -4.28
CA LEU A 38 0.63 17.67 -3.52
C LEU A 38 1.17 19.11 -3.52
N ASP A 39 1.03 19.83 -4.65
CA ASP A 39 1.37 21.24 -4.76
C ASP A 39 0.49 22.10 -3.85
N ALA A 40 -0.82 21.90 -3.89
CA ALA A 40 -1.78 22.58 -3.01
C ALA A 40 -1.51 22.31 -1.52
N LYS A 41 -0.96 21.15 -1.18
CA LYS A 41 -0.54 20.80 0.20
C LYS A 41 0.85 21.35 0.56
N GLY A 42 1.51 22.08 -0.33
CA GLY A 42 2.79 22.74 -0.07
C GLY A 42 3.98 21.77 0.04
N MET A 43 3.92 20.62 -0.64
CA MET A 43 5.06 19.69 -0.64
C MET A 43 6.19 20.22 -1.54
N THR A 44 7.42 19.90 -1.18
CA THR A 44 8.60 20.25 -1.97
C THR A 44 8.79 19.25 -3.10
N PHE A 45 8.87 19.74 -4.33
CA PHE A 45 9.12 18.92 -5.51
C PHE A 45 10.61 18.79 -5.85
N GLU A 46 11.01 17.60 -6.25
CA GLU A 46 12.35 17.27 -6.71
C GLU A 46 12.28 16.47 -8.01
N THR A 47 13.25 16.69 -8.89
CA THR A 47 13.43 15.87 -10.10
C THR A 47 14.28 14.64 -9.74
N LYS A 48 13.75 13.44 -9.99
CA LYS A 48 14.49 12.19 -9.82
C LYS A 48 14.49 11.38 -11.11
N PRO A 49 15.57 10.63 -11.38
CA PRO A 49 15.63 9.76 -12.56
C PRO A 49 14.44 8.79 -12.59
N TYR A 50 13.85 8.59 -13.78
CA TYR A 50 12.74 7.67 -14.02
C TYR A 50 11.42 8.04 -13.32
N CYS A 51 11.35 9.19 -12.66
CA CYS A 51 10.14 9.70 -12.05
C CYS A 51 9.53 10.82 -12.91
N LEU A 52 8.21 10.86 -13.00
CA LEU A 52 7.48 12.03 -13.49
C LEU A 52 7.71 13.21 -12.55
N TYR A 53 7.66 12.94 -11.26
CA TYR A 53 7.98 13.86 -10.18
C TYR A 53 8.22 13.09 -8.87
N ALA A 54 8.89 13.75 -7.96
CA ALA A 54 9.01 13.35 -6.56
C ALA A 54 8.58 14.53 -5.69
N ALA A 55 7.80 14.26 -4.65
CA ALA A 55 7.38 15.28 -3.69
C ALA A 55 7.68 14.81 -2.28
N SER A 56 8.13 15.72 -1.42
CA SER A 56 8.50 15.38 -0.05
C SER A 56 8.07 16.45 0.94
N ARG A 57 7.79 15.99 2.15
CA ARG A 57 7.66 16.79 3.37
C ARG A 57 8.20 15.98 4.56
N PRO A 58 8.43 16.56 5.73
CA PRO A 58 8.83 15.81 6.91
C PRO A 58 7.87 14.64 7.18
N GLY A 59 8.39 13.42 7.22
CA GLY A 59 7.62 12.20 7.49
C GLY A 59 6.91 11.56 6.28
N LEU A 60 6.98 12.16 5.08
CA LEU A 60 6.32 11.64 3.89
C LEU A 60 7.12 11.91 2.61
N VAL A 61 7.32 10.89 1.80
CA VAL A 61 7.89 10.99 0.45
C VAL A 61 6.95 10.32 -0.54
N VAL A 62 6.64 11.00 -1.63
CA VAL A 62 5.77 10.52 -2.71
C VAL A 62 6.57 10.53 -4.00
N LEU A 63 6.73 9.37 -4.62
CA LEU A 63 7.42 9.19 -5.89
C LEU A 63 6.42 8.72 -6.94
N VAL A 64 6.37 9.35 -8.08
CA VAL A 64 5.54 8.89 -9.21
C VAL A 64 6.45 8.56 -10.38
N TYR A 65 6.52 7.28 -10.71
CA TYR A 65 7.38 6.77 -11.79
C TYR A 65 6.73 6.96 -13.15
N GLU A 66 7.58 7.21 -14.17
CA GLU A 66 7.15 7.49 -15.54
C GLU A 66 6.68 6.23 -16.28
N LYS A 67 7.42 5.14 -16.17
CA LYS A 67 7.18 3.91 -16.91
C LYS A 67 6.11 3.05 -16.23
N GLY A 68 4.91 2.97 -16.88
CA GLY A 68 3.73 2.37 -16.29
C GLY A 68 3.38 3.13 -15.00
N PRO A 69 2.75 4.33 -15.11
CA PRO A 69 2.68 5.24 -13.97
C PRO A 69 2.29 4.53 -12.69
N LYS A 70 3.13 4.65 -11.67
CA LYS A 70 2.87 4.10 -10.35
C LYS A 70 3.33 5.07 -9.28
N VAL A 71 2.56 5.20 -8.23
CA VAL A 71 2.94 5.94 -7.04
C VAL A 71 3.61 5.00 -6.04
N VAL A 72 4.66 5.50 -5.41
CA VAL A 72 5.28 4.91 -4.23
C VAL A 72 5.26 5.96 -3.13
N VAL A 73 4.60 5.67 -2.04
CA VAL A 73 4.51 6.53 -0.85
C VAL A 73 5.34 5.90 0.25
N GLN A 74 6.21 6.69 0.90
CA GLN A 74 7.11 6.22 1.95
C GLN A 74 7.17 7.20 3.11
N GLY A 75 7.27 6.67 4.32
CA GLY A 75 7.43 7.46 5.54
C GLY A 75 6.45 7.08 6.64
N LYS A 76 6.56 7.76 7.76
CA LYS A 76 5.71 7.50 8.95
C LYS A 76 4.25 7.92 8.74
N GLU A 77 4.01 8.86 7.82
CA GLU A 77 2.67 9.38 7.51
C GLU A 77 2.04 8.68 6.29
N THR A 78 2.62 7.57 5.81
CA THR A 78 2.14 6.85 4.63
C THR A 78 0.70 6.40 4.78
N GLU A 79 0.35 5.78 5.89
CA GLU A 79 -0.99 5.26 6.15
C GLU A 79 -2.05 6.38 6.16
N ASP A 80 -1.80 7.44 6.92
CA ASP A 80 -2.69 8.60 6.99
C ASP A 80 -2.87 9.27 5.62
N PHE A 81 -1.78 9.42 4.88
CA PHE A 81 -1.81 10.01 3.53
C PHE A 81 -2.59 9.14 2.54
N VAL A 82 -2.43 7.82 2.59
CA VAL A 82 -3.16 6.90 1.70
C VAL A 82 -4.65 6.93 2.01
N LEU A 83 -5.03 6.76 3.27
CA LEU A 83 -6.42 6.69 3.70
C LEU A 83 -7.20 8.01 3.50
N ASN A 84 -6.57 9.14 3.81
CA ASN A 84 -7.25 10.43 3.86
C ASN A 84 -7.03 11.30 2.61
N THR A 85 -6.09 10.93 1.74
CA THR A 85 -5.73 11.75 0.58
C THR A 85 -5.69 10.93 -0.71
N LEU A 86 -4.83 9.92 -0.79
CA LEU A 86 -4.58 9.21 -2.05
C LEU A 86 -5.80 8.43 -2.53
N GLU A 87 -6.38 7.62 -1.66
CA GLU A 87 -7.54 6.80 -2.02
C GLU A 87 -8.79 7.63 -2.29
N PRO A 88 -9.28 8.49 -1.38
CA PRO A 88 -10.52 9.21 -1.61
C PRO A 88 -10.41 10.29 -2.69
N GLU A 89 -9.30 11.01 -2.75
CA GLU A 89 -9.18 12.17 -3.63
C GLU A 89 -8.60 11.84 -5.02
N VAL A 90 -7.75 10.81 -5.14
CA VAL A 90 -7.04 10.49 -6.40
C VAL A 90 -7.55 9.19 -7.01
N LEU A 91 -7.60 8.11 -6.23
CA LEU A 91 -8.01 6.79 -6.72
C LEU A 91 -9.53 6.64 -6.83
N GLY A 92 -10.28 7.33 -5.99
CA GLY A 92 -11.75 7.24 -5.92
C GLY A 92 -12.25 5.93 -5.31
N VAL A 93 -11.37 5.19 -4.63
CA VAL A 93 -11.64 3.90 -4.00
C VAL A 93 -11.02 3.87 -2.60
N ALA A 94 -11.65 3.19 -1.66
CA ALA A 94 -11.09 2.91 -0.35
C ALA A 94 -10.72 1.41 -0.30
N GLU A 95 -9.45 1.11 -0.47
CA GLU A 95 -8.95 -0.28 -0.48
C GLU A 95 -8.15 -0.61 0.79
N LEU A 96 -7.39 0.34 1.29
CA LEU A 96 -6.58 0.14 2.49
C LEU A 96 -7.48 -0.05 3.71
N GLY A 97 -7.26 -1.16 4.43
CA GLY A 97 -8.10 -1.54 5.57
C GLY A 97 -9.39 -2.30 5.20
N TYR A 98 -9.70 -2.43 3.91
CA TYR A 98 -10.84 -3.19 3.40
C TYR A 98 -10.42 -4.40 2.56
N GLU A 99 -9.16 -4.83 2.67
CA GLU A 99 -8.60 -5.90 1.85
C GLU A 99 -9.37 -7.22 1.99
N GLU A 100 -9.86 -7.55 3.18
CA GLU A 100 -10.69 -8.74 3.41
C GLU A 100 -12.05 -8.65 2.69
N VAL A 101 -12.60 -7.44 2.56
CA VAL A 101 -13.88 -7.20 1.87
C VAL A 101 -13.69 -7.32 0.36
N HIS A 102 -12.57 -6.80 -0.16
CA HIS A 102 -12.25 -6.83 -1.59
C HIS A 102 -11.66 -8.17 -2.04
N ASN A 103 -11.02 -8.89 -1.13
CA ASN A 103 -10.46 -10.21 -1.38
C ASN A 103 -10.77 -11.17 -0.22
N PRO A 104 -12.01 -11.65 -0.11
CA PRO A 104 -12.43 -12.51 0.99
C PRO A 104 -11.67 -13.84 1.09
N GLY A 105 -10.93 -14.20 0.04
CA GLY A 105 -10.07 -15.39 0.00
C GLY A 105 -8.61 -15.16 0.41
N MET A 106 -8.20 -13.92 0.78
CA MET A 106 -6.79 -13.61 1.04
C MET A 106 -6.16 -14.41 2.19
N PHE A 107 -6.98 -14.83 3.16
CA PHE A 107 -6.54 -15.67 4.27
C PHE A 107 -6.91 -17.15 4.09
N ALA A 108 -7.44 -17.54 2.92
CA ALA A 108 -7.69 -18.96 2.65
C ALA A 108 -6.37 -19.73 2.65
N PRO A 109 -6.36 -20.97 3.19
CA PRO A 109 -5.18 -21.80 3.17
C PRO A 109 -4.61 -21.95 1.75
N HIS A 110 -3.33 -21.70 1.58
CA HIS A 110 -2.65 -21.80 0.29
C HIS A 110 -1.19 -22.21 0.45
N ILE A 111 -0.60 -22.63 -0.67
CA ILE A 111 0.83 -22.94 -0.76
C ILE A 111 1.46 -21.92 -1.69
N GLY A 112 2.43 -21.16 -1.19
CA GLY A 112 3.33 -20.36 -2.00
C GLY A 112 4.55 -21.18 -2.41
N VAL A 113 4.96 -21.12 -3.67
CA VAL A 113 6.14 -21.83 -4.20
C VAL A 113 7.00 -20.82 -4.95
N ASP A 114 8.29 -20.87 -4.70
CA ASP A 114 9.28 -20.05 -5.41
C ASP A 114 10.52 -20.89 -5.75
N GLU A 115 11.26 -20.46 -6.78
CA GLU A 115 12.47 -21.13 -7.22
C GLU A 115 13.67 -20.18 -7.25
N SER A 116 14.85 -20.72 -6.99
CA SER A 116 16.14 -20.05 -7.12
C SER A 116 17.10 -20.88 -7.95
N GLY A 117 18.00 -20.24 -8.70
CA GLY A 117 18.98 -20.92 -9.55
C GLY A 117 18.51 -21.18 -10.98
N LYS A 118 17.36 -20.71 -11.41
CA LYS A 118 16.81 -20.92 -12.77
C LYS A 118 17.62 -20.26 -13.90
N GLY A 119 18.67 -19.59 -13.66
CA GLY A 119 19.56 -19.03 -14.69
C GLY A 119 21.00 -19.46 -14.49
N ASP A 120 21.26 -20.22 -13.45
CA ASP A 120 22.61 -20.62 -13.09
C ASP A 120 23.05 -21.85 -13.91
N TYR A 121 24.15 -21.71 -14.65
CA TYR A 121 24.66 -22.78 -15.50
C TYR A 121 25.30 -23.93 -14.69
N PHE A 122 25.84 -23.62 -13.50
CA PHE A 122 26.53 -24.60 -12.63
C PHE A 122 25.93 -24.72 -11.22
N GLY A 123 24.82 -23.99 -10.95
CA GLY A 123 24.16 -24.02 -9.66
C GLY A 123 23.00 -25.01 -9.59
N PRO A 124 22.63 -25.47 -8.39
CA PRO A 124 21.44 -26.29 -8.23
C PRO A 124 20.18 -25.45 -8.40
N LEU A 125 19.16 -26.02 -9.05
CA LEU A 125 17.81 -25.45 -8.97
C LEU A 125 17.23 -25.81 -7.61
N VAL A 126 16.88 -24.79 -6.82
CA VAL A 126 16.25 -24.94 -5.51
C VAL A 126 14.80 -24.50 -5.62
N ILE A 127 13.88 -25.35 -5.17
CA ILE A 127 12.44 -25.04 -5.09
C ILE A 127 12.06 -25.09 -3.63
N ALA A 128 11.42 -24.02 -3.15
CA ALA A 128 10.87 -23.93 -1.80
C ALA A 128 9.35 -23.73 -1.85
N GLY A 129 8.65 -24.40 -0.96
CA GLY A 129 7.22 -24.24 -0.79
C GLY A 129 6.88 -23.92 0.66
N ALA A 130 6.00 -22.96 0.91
CA ALA A 130 5.47 -22.64 2.23
C ALA A 130 3.96 -22.80 2.24
N TYR A 131 3.45 -23.58 3.16
CA TYR A 131 2.01 -23.67 3.45
C TYR A 131 1.64 -22.60 4.47
N VAL A 132 0.61 -21.85 4.16
CA VAL A 132 0.10 -20.78 5.00
C VAL A 132 -1.39 -21.02 5.24
N ASP A 133 -1.79 -21.20 6.47
CA ASP A 133 -3.20 -21.20 6.89
C ASP A 133 -3.65 -19.79 7.33
N ALA A 134 -4.93 -19.66 7.65
CA ALA A 134 -5.51 -18.37 8.03
C ALA A 134 -4.85 -17.74 9.26
N ASP A 135 -4.42 -18.53 10.23
CA ASP A 135 -3.82 -18.04 11.47
C ASP A 135 -2.38 -17.57 11.22
N VAL A 136 -1.63 -18.33 10.44
CA VAL A 136 -0.27 -17.93 10.00
C VAL A 136 -0.32 -16.68 9.12
N ALA A 137 -1.27 -16.62 8.18
CA ALA A 137 -1.44 -15.46 7.30
C ALA A 137 -1.71 -14.17 8.08
N ARG A 138 -2.57 -14.21 9.09
CA ARG A 138 -2.84 -13.06 9.96
C ARG A 138 -1.62 -12.63 10.76
N LYS A 139 -0.87 -13.58 11.34
CA LYS A 139 0.36 -13.29 12.08
C LYS A 139 1.46 -12.68 11.21
N LEU A 140 1.62 -13.16 9.98
CA LEU A 140 2.59 -12.61 9.03
C LEU A 140 2.26 -11.18 8.59
N ARG A 141 1.00 -10.79 8.65
CA ARG A 141 0.58 -9.41 8.36
C ARG A 141 0.96 -8.42 9.47
N GLU A 142 1.14 -8.89 10.70
CA GLU A 142 1.46 -8.07 11.88
C GLU A 142 2.97 -7.79 12.02
N VAL A 143 3.82 -8.40 11.18
CA VAL A 143 5.29 -8.26 11.17
C VAL A 143 5.73 -7.26 10.11
#